data_9a4248f1c6751c74692d2ec588dcae42
#
_entry.id   9a4248f1c6751c74692d2ec588dcae42
#
_cell.length_a   1.000
_cell.length_b   1.000
_cell.length_c   1.000
_cell.angle_alpha   90.00
_cell.angle_beta   90.00
_cell.angle_gamma   90.00
#
_symmetry.space_group_name_H-M   'P 1'
#
loop_
_entity.id
_entity.type
_entity.pdbx_description
1 polymer ?
#
loop_
_entity_poly.entity_id
_entity_poly.type
_entity_poly.pdbx_seq_one_letter_code
_entity_poly.pdbx_strand_id
1 'polypeptide(L)'
;MGDLTEDKQSLIIAHGGRGGHGNAYYLSNQNRAPESFTEGKEGEIWEVQLELKLLAEVGIIGLPNAGKSTLISVLSSARPKIANYPFTTLIPNLGVVRKADGNGCLFADIPGLISGAAEGIGLGHDFLRHIQRTKMLIHLIDSISENPIPNLRK
;
A
#
# COMPACT_ATOMS: atom_id res chain seq x y z
N MET A 1 -2.22 -2.94 -15.99
CA MET A 1 -1.74 -2.69 -14.62
C MET A 1 -2.89 -2.04 -13.88
N GLY A 2 -3.34 -2.61 -12.77
CA GLY A 2 -4.48 -2.08 -11.99
C GLY A 2 -4.02 -1.72 -10.59
N ASP A 3 -4.63 -0.69 -9.99
CA ASP A 3 -4.42 -0.30 -8.60
C ASP A 3 -5.77 -0.32 -7.89
N LEU A 4 -5.84 -0.98 -6.74
CA LEU A 4 -7.05 -1.07 -5.92
C LEU A 4 -6.85 -0.16 -4.70
N THR A 5 -7.52 0.98 -4.71
CA THR A 5 -7.34 2.05 -3.71
C THR A 5 -8.55 2.24 -2.81
N GLU A 6 -9.71 1.70 -3.19
CA GLU A 6 -10.98 1.87 -2.47
C GLU A 6 -11.43 0.56 -1.82
N ASP A 7 -12.15 0.67 -0.71
CA ASP A 7 -12.75 -0.49 -0.07
C ASP A 7 -13.78 -1.15 -1.00
N LYS A 8 -13.76 -2.49 -1.06
CA LYS A 8 -14.62 -3.29 -1.94
C LYS A 8 -14.43 -3.07 -3.45
N GLN A 9 -13.42 -2.32 -3.86
CA GLN A 9 -13.07 -2.20 -5.28
C GLN A 9 -12.65 -3.56 -5.82
N SER A 10 -13.13 -3.91 -7.00
CA SER A 10 -12.79 -5.15 -7.70
C SER A 10 -12.25 -4.87 -9.09
N LEU A 11 -11.28 -5.65 -9.49
CA LEU A 11 -10.70 -5.60 -10.83
C LEU A 11 -10.74 -7.00 -11.44
N ILE A 12 -11.35 -7.12 -12.60
CA ILE A 12 -11.35 -8.37 -13.35
C ILE A 12 -9.97 -8.47 -14.03
N ILE A 13 -9.24 -9.51 -13.68
CA ILE A 13 -7.88 -9.75 -14.21
C ILE A 13 -7.92 -10.73 -15.38
N ALA A 14 -8.83 -11.71 -15.33
CA ALA A 14 -8.98 -12.73 -16.38
C ALA A 14 -10.46 -12.97 -16.62
N HIS A 15 -10.81 -13.17 -17.86
CA HIS A 15 -12.16 -13.53 -18.27
C HIS A 15 -12.31 -15.04 -18.41
N GLY A 16 -13.43 -15.55 -17.91
CA GLY A 16 -13.82 -16.94 -18.13
C GLY A 16 -14.10 -17.23 -19.62
N GLY A 17 -13.84 -18.44 -20.03
CA GLY A 17 -14.19 -18.89 -21.37
C GLY A 17 -15.70 -18.97 -21.59
N ARG A 18 -16.10 -18.89 -22.83
CA ARG A 18 -17.52 -19.06 -23.21
C ARG A 18 -17.89 -20.54 -23.12
N GLY A 19 -18.96 -20.85 -22.39
CA GLY A 19 -19.53 -22.19 -22.34
C GLY A 19 -19.99 -22.68 -23.73
N GLY A 20 -19.87 -23.97 -23.96
CA GLY A 20 -20.42 -24.63 -25.14
C GLY A 20 -21.93 -24.84 -25.02
N HIS A 21 -22.56 -25.16 -26.13
CA HIS A 21 -23.95 -25.54 -26.18
C HIS A 21 -24.09 -27.05 -26.07
N GLY A 22 -24.92 -27.51 -25.15
CA GLY A 22 -25.28 -28.92 -25.06
C GLY A 22 -26.21 -29.38 -26.19
N ASN A 23 -26.45 -30.68 -26.29
CA ASN A 23 -27.27 -31.29 -27.34
C ASN A 23 -28.69 -30.74 -27.37
N ALA A 24 -29.27 -30.34 -26.26
CA ALA A 24 -30.61 -29.74 -26.22
C ALA A 24 -30.74 -28.46 -27.05
N TYR A 25 -29.66 -27.71 -27.29
CA TYR A 25 -29.64 -26.54 -28.14
C TYR A 25 -29.90 -26.86 -29.60
N TYR A 26 -29.54 -28.09 -30.05
CA TYR A 26 -29.69 -28.57 -31.43
C TYR A 26 -30.96 -29.35 -31.64
N LEU A 27 -31.86 -29.35 -30.69
CA LEU A 27 -33.15 -30.01 -30.79
C LEU A 27 -34.00 -29.34 -31.86
N SER A 28 -34.52 -30.14 -32.79
CA SER A 28 -35.43 -29.67 -33.87
C SER A 28 -36.54 -30.67 -34.13
N ASN A 29 -37.57 -30.25 -34.88
CA ASN A 29 -38.67 -31.15 -35.27
C ASN A 29 -38.21 -32.32 -36.15
N GLN A 30 -37.07 -32.15 -36.83
CA GLN A 30 -36.48 -33.20 -37.70
C GLN A 30 -35.48 -34.08 -36.94
N ASN A 31 -34.86 -33.55 -35.86
CA ASN A 31 -33.93 -34.29 -35.02
C ASN A 31 -34.32 -34.09 -33.56
N ARG A 32 -35.06 -35.07 -33.02
CA ARG A 32 -35.54 -35.04 -31.63
C ARG A 32 -34.54 -35.58 -30.60
N ALA A 33 -33.43 -36.15 -31.04
CA ALA A 33 -32.38 -36.67 -30.20
C ALA A 33 -30.99 -36.30 -30.78
N PRO A 34 -30.61 -35.02 -30.81
CA PRO A 34 -29.31 -34.62 -31.34
C PRO A 34 -28.18 -35.09 -30.43
N GLU A 35 -27.13 -35.64 -31.03
CA GLU A 35 -25.88 -35.99 -30.37
C GLU A 35 -24.84 -34.86 -30.50
N SER A 36 -25.15 -33.85 -31.29
CA SER A 36 -24.26 -32.69 -31.52
C SER A 36 -24.18 -31.81 -30.29
N PHE A 37 -22.99 -31.37 -29.99
CA PHE A 37 -22.73 -30.34 -28.97
C PHE A 37 -21.57 -29.47 -29.45
N THR A 38 -21.38 -28.29 -28.83
CA THR A 38 -20.16 -27.49 -29.00
C THR A 38 -19.40 -27.46 -27.73
N GLU A 39 -18.08 -27.62 -27.84
CA GLU A 39 -17.17 -27.46 -26.70
C GLU A 39 -17.13 -26.00 -26.25
N GLY A 40 -16.89 -25.81 -24.99
CA GLY A 40 -16.60 -24.49 -24.44
C GLY A 40 -15.24 -23.97 -24.93
N LYS A 41 -15.03 -22.67 -24.81
CA LYS A 41 -13.72 -22.05 -25.03
C LYS A 41 -12.99 -21.92 -23.71
N GLU A 42 -11.70 -22.12 -23.74
CA GLU A 42 -10.84 -21.90 -22.57
C GLU A 42 -10.89 -20.42 -22.15
N GLY A 43 -10.81 -20.18 -20.85
CA GLY A 43 -10.70 -18.84 -20.29
C GLY A 43 -9.29 -18.29 -20.41
N GLU A 44 -9.13 -17.02 -20.08
CA GLU A 44 -7.83 -16.37 -20.01
C GLU A 44 -7.06 -16.87 -18.79
N ILE A 45 -5.76 -17.10 -18.97
CA ILE A 45 -4.83 -17.47 -17.88
C ILE A 45 -3.76 -16.40 -17.85
N TRP A 46 -3.61 -15.74 -16.70
CA TRP A 46 -2.59 -14.71 -16.49
C TRP A 46 -1.79 -15.03 -15.23
N GLU A 47 -0.49 -14.89 -15.33
CA GLU A 47 0.37 -14.81 -14.16
C GLU A 47 0.42 -13.36 -13.70
N VAL A 48 0.02 -13.12 -12.44
CA VAL A 48 -0.05 -11.77 -11.88
C VAL A 48 0.86 -11.64 -10.68
N GLN A 49 1.60 -10.55 -10.63
CA GLN A 49 2.35 -10.15 -9.46
C GLN A 49 1.50 -9.18 -8.63
N LEU A 50 1.20 -9.57 -7.41
CA LEU A 50 0.48 -8.73 -6.45
C LEU A 50 1.48 -8.02 -5.55
N GLU A 51 1.37 -6.71 -5.46
CA GLU A 51 2.14 -5.88 -4.55
C GLU A 51 1.18 -5.21 -3.56
N LEU A 52 1.27 -5.61 -2.28
CA LEU A 52 0.53 -4.96 -1.21
C LEU A 52 1.34 -3.76 -0.69
N LYS A 53 0.93 -2.56 -1.06
CA LYS A 53 1.53 -1.30 -0.56
C LYS A 53 0.92 -0.97 0.80
N LEU A 54 1.43 -1.60 1.84
CA LEU A 54 1.07 -1.26 3.21
C LEU A 54 1.66 0.10 3.56
N LEU A 55 0.79 1.05 3.84
CA LEU A 55 1.16 2.36 4.32
C LEU A 55 0.98 2.41 5.83
N ALA A 56 1.83 3.19 6.48
CA ALA A 56 1.67 3.45 7.89
C ALA A 56 0.40 4.29 8.14
N GLU A 57 -0.33 4.00 9.20
CA GLU A 57 -1.43 4.88 9.62
C GLU A 57 -0.90 6.21 10.15
N VAL A 58 0.26 6.16 10.83
CA VAL A 58 0.91 7.32 11.44
C VAL A 58 2.32 7.45 10.90
N GLY A 59 2.63 8.58 10.30
CA GLY A 59 4.00 8.96 9.91
C GLY A 59 4.64 9.81 10.98
N ILE A 60 5.90 9.54 11.33
CA ILE A 60 6.70 10.38 12.24
C ILE A 60 7.74 11.13 11.42
N ILE A 61 7.70 12.44 11.51
CA ILE A 61 8.61 13.37 10.85
C ILE A 61 9.38 14.18 11.89
N GLY A 62 10.52 14.68 11.52
CA GLY A 62 11.38 15.51 12.40
C GLY A 62 12.82 15.53 11.93
N LEU A 63 13.61 16.43 12.50
CA LEU A 63 15.03 16.55 12.20
C LEU A 63 15.80 15.23 12.46
N PRO A 64 16.95 15.03 11.81
CA PRO A 64 17.87 13.97 12.20
C PRO A 64 18.16 14.05 13.71
N ASN A 65 18.26 12.91 14.36
CA ASN A 65 18.52 12.77 15.80
C ASN A 65 17.45 13.35 16.75
N ALA A 66 16.28 13.78 16.26
CA ALA A 66 15.18 14.21 17.12
C ALA A 66 14.51 13.08 17.92
N GLY A 67 15.04 11.85 17.85
CA GLY A 67 14.53 10.71 18.61
C GLY A 67 13.39 9.93 17.97
N LYS A 68 13.10 10.11 16.67
CA LYS A 68 12.02 9.41 15.95
C LYS A 68 12.08 7.90 16.08
N SER A 69 13.22 7.31 15.73
CA SER A 69 13.42 5.86 15.78
C SER A 69 13.38 5.32 17.22
N THR A 70 13.85 6.10 18.19
CA THR A 70 13.75 5.79 19.61
C THR A 70 12.31 5.76 20.06
N LEU A 71 11.50 6.76 19.66
CA LEU A 71 10.09 6.82 19.97
C LEU A 71 9.35 5.58 19.42
N ILE A 72 9.59 5.21 18.17
CA ILE A 72 9.01 4.01 17.59
C ILE A 72 9.43 2.75 18.36
N SER A 73 10.69 2.65 18.75
CA SER A 73 11.22 1.50 19.49
C SER A 73 10.55 1.32 20.85
N VAL A 74 10.27 2.43 21.54
CA VAL A 74 9.59 2.41 22.84
C VAL A 74 8.11 2.13 22.73
N LEU A 75 7.44 2.69 21.73
CA LEU A 75 6.00 2.53 21.53
C LEU A 75 5.63 1.20 20.89
N SER A 76 6.53 0.62 20.11
CA SER A 76 6.24 -0.61 19.37
C SER A 76 6.15 -1.81 20.29
N SER A 77 5.09 -2.61 20.11
CA SER A 77 4.90 -3.89 20.83
C SER A 77 5.85 -4.99 20.38
N ALA A 78 6.50 -4.82 19.24
CA ALA A 78 7.48 -5.72 18.67
C ALA A 78 8.71 -4.92 18.22
N ARG A 79 9.84 -5.62 18.02
CA ARG A 79 11.03 -4.94 17.46
C ARG A 79 10.68 -4.28 16.14
N PRO A 80 11.01 -2.99 15.95
CA PRO A 80 10.78 -2.30 14.69
C PRO A 80 11.38 -3.09 13.54
N LYS A 81 10.61 -3.25 12.47
CA LYS A 81 11.08 -3.90 11.25
C LYS A 81 11.52 -2.85 10.25
N ILE A 82 12.66 -3.09 9.66
CA ILE A 82 13.15 -2.35 8.51
C ILE A 82 12.45 -2.92 7.28
N ALA A 83 11.75 -2.10 6.54
CA ALA A 83 11.07 -2.53 5.32
C ALA A 83 11.72 -1.85 4.10
N ASN A 84 12.19 -2.66 3.17
CA ASN A 84 12.65 -2.19 1.86
C ASN A 84 11.43 -1.98 0.97
N TYR A 85 11.05 -0.73 0.78
CA TYR A 85 10.06 -0.39 -0.22
C TYR A 85 10.76 -0.01 -1.52
N PRO A 86 10.39 -0.60 -2.66
CA PRO A 86 11.06 -0.34 -3.94
C PRO A 86 10.96 1.11 -4.43
N PHE A 87 10.14 1.90 -3.75
CA PHE A 87 9.87 3.30 -4.09
C PHE A 87 10.46 4.31 -3.09
N THR A 88 11.22 3.86 -2.08
CA THR A 88 11.90 4.75 -1.13
C THR A 88 13.41 4.63 -1.29
N THR A 89 14.07 5.76 -1.45
CA THR A 89 15.54 5.82 -1.43
C THR A 89 16.10 5.66 -0.01
N LEU A 90 15.25 5.84 1.01
CA LEU A 90 15.56 5.72 2.42
C LEU A 90 14.66 4.64 3.02
N ILE A 91 15.25 3.76 3.79
CA ILE A 91 14.56 2.62 4.40
C ILE A 91 13.82 3.09 5.66
N PRO A 92 12.48 3.10 5.70
CA PRO A 92 11.73 3.50 6.88
C PRO A 92 11.76 2.42 7.97
N ASN A 93 11.81 2.85 9.22
CA ASN A 93 11.58 1.97 10.35
C ASN A 93 10.09 1.90 10.65
N LEU A 94 9.56 0.68 10.74
CA LEU A 94 8.15 0.45 11.03
C LEU A 94 7.97 -0.14 12.42
N GLY A 95 7.01 0.38 13.17
CA GLY A 95 6.62 -0.15 14.47
C GLY A 95 5.10 -0.32 14.56
N VAL A 96 4.66 -1.39 15.21
CA VAL A 96 3.25 -1.63 15.49
C VAL A 96 2.97 -1.25 16.93
N VAL A 97 2.15 -0.24 17.13
CA VAL A 97 1.69 0.23 18.44
C VAL A 97 0.33 -0.38 18.72
N ARG A 98 0.18 -1.09 19.84
CA ARG A 98 -1.11 -1.67 20.24
C ARG A 98 -2.04 -0.58 20.73
N LYS A 99 -3.26 -0.57 20.21
CA LYS A 99 -4.36 0.24 20.74
C LYS A 99 -5.04 -0.47 21.91
N ALA A 100 -5.75 0.29 22.72
CA ALA A 100 -6.52 -0.24 23.85
C ALA A 100 -7.62 -1.23 23.42
N ASP A 101 -8.10 -1.12 22.19
CA ASP A 101 -9.10 -2.02 21.59
C ASP A 101 -8.51 -3.36 21.08
N GLY A 102 -7.20 -3.58 21.29
CA GLY A 102 -6.50 -4.78 20.83
C GLY A 102 -5.99 -4.71 19.38
N ASN A 103 -6.41 -3.71 18.61
CA ASN A 103 -5.92 -3.48 17.26
C ASN A 103 -4.52 -2.85 17.26
N GLY A 104 -3.73 -3.12 16.23
CA GLY A 104 -2.43 -2.48 16.02
C GLY A 104 -2.57 -1.24 15.13
N CYS A 105 -1.79 -0.20 15.47
CA CYS A 105 -1.59 0.96 14.60
C CYS A 105 -0.17 0.93 14.04
N LEU A 106 -0.01 1.04 12.74
CA LEU A 106 1.29 1.01 12.10
C LEU A 106 1.90 2.42 12.07
N PHE A 107 3.06 2.56 12.71
CA PHE A 107 3.87 3.77 12.72
C PHE A 107 5.04 3.62 11.77
N ALA A 108 5.37 4.66 11.02
CA ALA A 108 6.55 4.72 10.16
C ALA A 108 7.42 5.91 10.53
N ASP A 109 8.72 5.67 10.71
CA ASP A 109 9.72 6.74 10.70
C ASP A 109 9.96 7.16 9.25
N ILE A 110 9.71 8.43 8.96
CA ILE A 110 9.90 9.01 7.63
C ILE A 110 11.21 9.81 7.66
N PRO A 111 12.36 9.19 7.32
CA PRO A 111 13.64 9.85 7.37
C PRO A 111 13.76 10.91 6.26
N GLY A 112 14.49 12.00 6.54
CA GLY A 112 14.93 12.96 5.53
C GLY A 112 13.91 14.00 5.06
N LEU A 113 12.73 14.11 5.69
CA LEU A 113 11.70 15.05 5.26
C LEU A 113 12.11 16.52 5.45
N ILE A 114 12.94 16.82 6.45
CA ILE A 114 13.27 18.20 6.82
C ILE A 114 14.64 18.64 6.29
N SER A 115 15.60 17.73 6.19
CA SER A 115 16.97 18.07 5.75
C SER A 115 17.15 18.20 4.24
N GLY A 116 16.29 17.60 3.43
CA GLY A 116 16.40 17.69 1.94
C GLY A 116 15.41 18.68 1.29
N ALA A 117 14.32 19.02 1.98
CA ALA A 117 13.34 19.97 1.47
C ALA A 117 13.89 21.42 1.43
N ALA A 118 14.81 21.75 2.33
CA ALA A 118 15.43 23.08 2.38
C ALA A 118 16.52 23.29 1.30
N GLU A 119 17.11 22.21 0.77
CA GLU A 119 18.22 22.25 -0.18
C GLU A 119 17.79 22.06 -1.64
N GLY A 120 16.47 21.89 -1.92
CA GLY A 120 15.96 21.75 -3.27
C GLY A 120 16.39 20.46 -3.97
N ILE A 121 17.09 19.57 -3.28
CA ILE A 121 17.47 18.26 -3.78
C ILE A 121 16.25 17.35 -3.61
N GLY A 122 15.49 17.21 -4.68
CA GLY A 122 14.20 16.56 -4.76
C GLY A 122 14.10 15.24 -4.02
N LEU A 123 13.53 15.29 -2.83
CA LEU A 123 12.78 14.14 -2.32
C LEU A 123 11.62 13.98 -3.29
N GLY A 124 11.73 12.98 -4.17
CA GLY A 124 10.88 12.85 -5.33
C GLY A 124 9.40 12.93 -5.00
N HIS A 125 8.59 13.38 -5.95
CA HIS A 125 7.13 13.39 -5.90
C HIS A 125 6.53 12.07 -5.38
N ASP A 126 7.23 10.97 -5.51
CA ASP A 126 6.83 9.65 -5.02
C ASP A 126 6.82 9.57 -3.49
N PHE A 127 7.78 10.20 -2.80
CA PHE A 127 7.82 10.23 -1.35
C PHE A 127 6.68 11.08 -0.75
N LEU A 128 6.38 12.25 -1.33
CA LEU A 128 5.24 13.07 -0.94
C LEU A 128 3.91 12.32 -1.13
N ARG A 129 3.81 11.53 -2.19
CA ARG A 129 2.66 10.67 -2.45
C ARG A 129 2.47 9.61 -1.36
N HIS A 130 3.55 9.16 -0.71
CA HIS A 130 3.47 8.20 0.40
C HIS A 130 3.06 8.84 1.71
N ILE A 131 3.47 10.08 1.98
CA ILE A 131 3.00 10.83 3.14
C ILE A 131 1.50 11.12 3.04
N GLN A 132 1.02 11.48 1.86
CA GLN A 132 -0.42 11.71 1.62
C GLN A 132 -1.30 10.49 1.90
N ARG A 133 -0.71 9.31 2.00
CA ARG A 133 -1.40 8.06 2.35
C ARG A 133 -1.33 7.71 3.82
N THR A 134 -0.65 8.49 4.67
CA THR A 134 -0.73 8.37 6.13
C THR A 134 -1.96 9.12 6.62
N LYS A 135 -2.66 8.53 7.59
CA LYS A 135 -3.87 9.16 8.17
C LYS A 135 -3.50 10.31 9.11
N MET A 136 -2.31 10.26 9.70
CA MET A 136 -1.83 11.21 10.70
C MET A 136 -0.33 11.40 10.58
N LEU A 137 0.15 12.62 10.82
CA LEU A 137 1.57 12.93 10.92
C LEU A 137 1.88 13.42 12.34
N ILE A 138 2.92 12.86 12.93
CA ILE A 138 3.50 13.33 14.19
C ILE A 138 4.81 14.03 13.86
N HIS A 139 4.90 15.31 14.17
CA HIS A 139 6.13 16.07 14.02
C HIS A 139 6.90 16.10 15.35
N LEU A 140 8.07 15.44 15.41
CA LEU A 140 8.97 15.52 16.52
C LEU A 140 9.86 16.75 16.39
N ILE A 141 9.81 17.60 17.42
CA ILE A 141 10.60 18.82 17.50
C ILE A 141 11.61 18.63 18.64
N ASP A 142 12.88 18.88 18.33
CA ASP A 142 13.93 18.88 19.34
C ASP A 142 13.86 20.16 20.15
N SER A 143 13.63 20.05 21.47
CA SER A 143 13.52 21.18 22.38
C SER A 143 14.87 21.85 22.67
N ILE A 144 16.01 21.22 22.33
CA ILE A 144 17.35 21.75 22.55
C ILE A 144 17.76 22.70 21.42
N SER A 145 17.08 22.68 20.28
CA SER A 145 17.38 23.60 19.18
C SER A 145 17.01 25.04 19.56
N GLU A 146 17.91 26.00 19.29
CA GLU A 146 17.72 27.43 19.62
C GLU A 146 16.45 28.04 18.98
N ASN A 147 15.90 27.43 17.95
CA ASN A 147 14.67 27.85 17.28
C ASN A 147 13.78 26.64 16.85
N PRO A 148 13.03 26.03 17.76
CA PRO A 148 12.22 24.84 17.41
C PRO A 148 11.04 25.13 16.48
N ILE A 149 10.50 26.34 16.45
CA ILE A 149 9.25 26.69 15.74
C ILE A 149 9.40 27.26 14.31
N PRO A 150 10.49 27.95 13.92
CA PRO A 150 10.58 28.52 12.57
C PRO A 150 10.56 27.50 11.43
N ASN A 151 10.91 26.26 11.71
CA ASN A 151 10.91 25.19 10.70
C ASN A 151 9.53 24.65 10.32
N LEU A 152 8.46 25.13 10.97
CA LEU A 152 7.06 24.76 10.67
C LEU A 152 6.40 25.64 9.60
N ARG A 153 7.04 26.74 9.17
CA ARG A 153 6.44 27.75 8.27
C ARG A 153 6.99 27.76 6.85
N LYS A 154 7.69 26.73 6.44
CA LYS A 154 8.15 26.63 5.02
C LYS A 154 7.53 25.46 4.31
#